data_283d80ee42cb669efc84cacc74fdabe6
#
_entry.id   283d80ee42cb669efc84cacc74fdabe6
#
_cell.length_a   1.000
_cell.length_b   1.000
_cell.length_c   1.000
_cell.angle_alpha   90.00
_cell.angle_beta   90.00
_cell.angle_gamma   90.00
#
_symmetry.space_group_name_H-M   'P 1'
#
loop_
_entity.id
_entity.type
_entity.pdbx_description
1 polymer ?
#
loop_
_entity_poly.entity_id
_entity_poly.type
_entity_poly.pdbx_seq_one_letter_code
_entity_poly.pdbx_strand_id
1 'polypeptide(L)'
;ATYLPPEQLISMVAEFAEAYKNDRPTLYTQARDLQNNRKEHARQSVAGDELEESMVDRVSRIVVGSYDAVNGGFGSEPKFPNASVIRFINHRYRTTGEDFFAAMLIKTLDGMSDGQVLDNSDGGFFRHCAQADWTQPQHEKMLEDNLGLAREFLNAAILLDRPQYRETAKQTIDYLMSQLYDPDTSGFRGSQGAHSEYFSMSPDRRSKAAPPAPDPSCYANSNGLAVTVLLDTAWKLGDASLQTTALQILDRLDSMAQADTFSHVYSEDGPSDVPAFFTDWAWLLAALMQAHGNTASESYLERAVAVAQIMVDRFFDQKGGGFFDIEDQPEGIGHLQIREKVLAENTVAAQAFVRLHQSTRNEDYRQIAEATLIAFVETFREQGEFAADYGLAVHLLKNDMVEVTVEGRLEDAGCQELIAAAARLPQPNLDIKTVMAAEGDTVARAHVCLDTVCLPPVDDPAELAEAVAGLTKQQESPFQDIFQVFPGN
;
A
#
# COMPACT_ATOMS: atom_id res chain seq x y z
N ALA A 1 11.91 4.11 -13.31
CA ALA A 1 12.74 4.98 -14.14
C ALA A 1 13.93 4.17 -14.67
N THR A 2 14.25 4.32 -15.96
CA THR A 2 15.41 3.64 -16.56
C THR A 2 16.65 4.43 -16.22
N TYR A 3 17.58 3.84 -15.49
CA TYR A 3 18.89 4.44 -15.24
C TYR A 3 19.71 4.48 -16.54
N LEU A 4 20.17 5.66 -16.90
CA LEU A 4 21.10 5.87 -18.02
C LEU A 4 22.49 6.23 -17.45
N PRO A 5 23.55 5.44 -17.76
CA PRO A 5 24.89 5.82 -17.39
C PRO A 5 25.26 7.22 -17.91
N PRO A 6 26.02 8.03 -17.16
CA PRO A 6 26.33 9.42 -17.52
C PRO A 6 26.92 9.58 -18.95
N GLU A 7 27.79 8.67 -19.36
CA GLU A 7 28.40 8.68 -20.70
C GLU A 7 27.34 8.46 -21.81
N GLN A 8 26.36 7.57 -21.58
CA GLN A 8 25.29 7.34 -22.53
C GLN A 8 24.34 8.55 -22.60
N LEU A 9 24.03 9.16 -21.45
CA LEU A 9 23.22 10.37 -21.40
C LEU A 9 23.88 11.52 -22.16
N ILE A 10 25.20 11.74 -21.96
CA ILE A 10 25.97 12.77 -22.66
C ILE A 10 25.95 12.53 -24.17
N SER A 11 26.16 11.28 -24.62
CA SER A 11 26.10 10.91 -26.03
C SER A 11 24.76 11.20 -26.66
N MET A 12 23.67 10.76 -25.97
CA MET A 12 22.31 11.01 -26.44
C MET A 12 22.00 12.51 -26.53
N VAL A 13 22.34 13.29 -25.52
CA VAL A 13 22.14 14.76 -25.54
C VAL A 13 22.90 15.40 -26.68
N ALA A 14 24.14 14.96 -26.95
CA ALA A 14 24.93 15.48 -28.06
C ALA A 14 24.30 15.14 -29.42
N GLU A 15 23.85 13.90 -29.64
CA GLU A 15 23.15 13.47 -30.86
C GLU A 15 21.86 14.26 -31.09
N PHE A 16 21.01 14.43 -30.02
CA PHE A 16 19.81 15.24 -30.12
C PHE A 16 20.11 16.72 -30.41
N ALA A 17 21.15 17.28 -29.80
CA ALA A 17 21.55 18.66 -30.05
C ALA A 17 22.02 18.86 -31.50
N GLU A 18 22.73 17.89 -32.08
CA GLU A 18 23.16 17.92 -33.49
C GLU A 18 21.98 17.76 -34.44
N ALA A 19 21.09 16.79 -34.17
CA ALA A 19 19.85 16.60 -34.94
C ALA A 19 18.97 17.86 -34.90
N TYR A 20 18.84 18.50 -33.72
CA TYR A 20 18.09 19.75 -33.57
C TYR A 20 18.68 20.91 -34.38
N LYS A 21 20.00 20.98 -34.55
CA LYS A 21 20.65 21.98 -35.41
C LYS A 21 20.47 21.70 -36.90
N ASN A 22 20.50 20.42 -37.29
CA ASN A 22 20.56 20.01 -38.69
C ASN A 22 19.19 19.74 -39.32
N ASP A 23 18.21 19.22 -38.53
CA ASP A 23 16.88 18.87 -39.04
C ASP A 23 15.78 19.09 -37.99
N ARG A 24 15.66 20.31 -37.57
CA ARG A 24 14.67 20.76 -36.61
C ARG A 24 13.20 20.43 -36.98
N PRO A 25 12.76 20.57 -38.26
CA PRO A 25 11.40 20.23 -38.64
C PRO A 25 11.00 18.79 -38.45
N THR A 26 11.89 17.86 -38.79
CA THR A 26 11.66 16.42 -38.61
C THR A 26 11.55 16.05 -37.13
N LEU A 27 12.42 16.60 -36.27
CA LEU A 27 12.33 16.38 -34.83
C LEU A 27 11.01 16.90 -34.24
N TYR A 28 10.56 18.08 -34.64
CA TYR A 28 9.26 18.62 -34.21
C TYR A 28 8.07 17.73 -34.66
N THR A 29 8.16 17.18 -35.86
CA THR A 29 7.11 16.27 -36.37
C THR A 29 7.12 14.97 -35.57
N GLN A 30 8.27 14.36 -35.35
CA GLN A 30 8.40 13.14 -34.55
C GLN A 30 7.93 13.33 -33.10
N ALA A 31 8.31 14.44 -32.45
CA ALA A 31 7.88 14.76 -31.10
C ALA A 31 6.36 14.93 -31.01
N ARG A 32 5.75 15.62 -32.00
CA ARG A 32 4.30 15.82 -32.07
C ARG A 32 3.56 14.51 -32.32
N ASP A 33 4.08 13.64 -33.19
CA ASP A 33 3.46 12.35 -33.48
C ASP A 33 3.54 11.41 -32.27
N LEU A 34 4.67 11.38 -31.56
CA LEU A 34 4.81 10.67 -30.28
C LEU A 34 3.81 11.20 -29.22
N GLN A 35 3.68 12.53 -29.12
CA GLN A 35 2.74 13.16 -28.19
C GLN A 35 1.29 12.81 -28.53
N ASN A 36 0.94 12.84 -29.82
CA ASN A 36 -0.42 12.50 -30.27
C ASN A 36 -0.74 11.01 -30.02
N ASN A 37 0.19 10.10 -30.33
CA ASN A 37 0.03 8.69 -30.08
C ASN A 37 -0.18 8.40 -28.58
N ARG A 38 0.59 9.05 -27.71
CA ARG A 38 0.44 8.92 -26.26
C ARG A 38 -0.88 9.47 -25.75
N LYS A 39 -1.33 10.65 -26.26
CA LYS A 39 -2.66 11.20 -25.95
C LYS A 39 -3.79 10.30 -26.41
N GLU A 40 -3.64 9.61 -27.54
CA GLU A 40 -4.61 8.63 -28.02
C GLU A 40 -4.62 7.38 -27.13
N HIS A 41 -3.47 6.87 -26.73
CA HIS A 41 -3.41 5.74 -25.78
C HIS A 41 -3.98 6.11 -24.40
N ALA A 42 -3.67 7.28 -23.86
CA ALA A 42 -4.24 7.76 -22.62
C ALA A 42 -5.77 7.98 -22.67
N ARG A 43 -6.32 8.26 -23.87
CA ARG A 43 -7.77 8.40 -24.11
C ARG A 43 -8.48 7.07 -24.37
N GLN A 44 -7.74 6.01 -24.71
CA GLN A 44 -8.30 4.69 -25.01
C GLN A 44 -8.56 3.83 -23.76
N SER A 45 -8.63 4.40 -22.55
CA SER A 45 -9.28 3.72 -21.44
C SER A 45 -10.78 3.62 -21.79
N VAL A 46 -11.10 2.59 -22.57
CA VAL A 46 -12.48 2.20 -22.83
C VAL A 46 -13.02 1.75 -21.50
N ALA A 47 -14.06 2.41 -21.01
CA ALA A 47 -14.79 1.92 -19.86
C ALA A 47 -15.16 0.46 -20.15
N GLY A 48 -14.61 -0.47 -19.37
CA GLY A 48 -14.96 -1.89 -19.46
C GLY A 48 -16.45 -2.07 -19.18
N ASP A 49 -17.02 -3.18 -19.64
CA ASP A 49 -18.46 -3.35 -19.60
C ASP A 49 -18.99 -3.48 -18.16
N GLU A 50 -18.34 -4.24 -17.29
CA GLU A 50 -18.85 -4.48 -15.94
C GLU A 50 -17.73 -4.98 -15.00
N LEU A 51 -17.75 -4.55 -13.76
CA LEU A 51 -16.81 -5.03 -12.74
C LEU A 51 -17.36 -6.30 -12.11
N GLU A 52 -16.72 -7.43 -12.41
CA GLU A 52 -17.10 -8.76 -11.90
C GLU A 52 -16.19 -9.19 -10.74
N GLU A 53 -16.75 -9.89 -9.77
CA GLU A 53 -15.97 -10.53 -8.69
C GLU A 53 -14.96 -11.56 -9.23
N SER A 54 -15.29 -12.22 -10.33
CA SER A 54 -14.39 -13.14 -11.04
C SER A 54 -13.04 -12.54 -11.43
N MET A 55 -12.90 -11.20 -11.39
CA MET A 55 -11.62 -10.51 -11.64
C MET A 55 -10.59 -10.81 -10.56
N VAL A 56 -11.02 -11.03 -9.30
CA VAL A 56 -10.12 -11.46 -8.23
C VAL A 56 -9.45 -12.78 -8.58
N ASP A 57 -10.21 -13.73 -9.16
CA ASP A 57 -9.65 -15.02 -9.59
C ASP A 57 -8.76 -14.88 -10.83
N ARG A 58 -9.06 -13.91 -11.71
CA ARG A 58 -8.18 -13.62 -12.86
C ARG A 58 -6.84 -13.06 -12.38
N VAL A 59 -6.85 -12.14 -11.41
CA VAL A 59 -5.61 -11.64 -10.75
C VAL A 59 -4.89 -12.77 -10.04
N SER A 60 -5.60 -13.66 -9.32
CA SER A 60 -5.00 -14.82 -8.67
C SER A 60 -4.23 -15.70 -9.64
N ARG A 61 -4.80 -15.98 -10.82
CA ARG A 61 -4.12 -16.77 -11.86
C ARG A 61 -2.85 -16.09 -12.39
N ILE A 62 -2.87 -14.77 -12.55
CA ILE A 62 -1.70 -13.99 -12.98
C ILE A 62 -0.61 -14.07 -11.92
N VAL A 63 -0.95 -13.82 -10.66
CA VAL A 63 -0.01 -13.85 -9.52
C VAL A 63 0.57 -15.25 -9.31
N VAL A 64 -0.29 -16.29 -9.33
CA VAL A 64 0.17 -17.68 -9.24
C VAL A 64 1.08 -18.06 -10.42
N GLY A 65 0.79 -17.55 -11.62
CA GLY A 65 1.60 -17.76 -12.81
C GLY A 65 3.01 -17.16 -12.73
N SER A 66 3.25 -16.13 -11.90
CA SER A 66 4.56 -15.52 -11.68
C SER A 66 5.32 -16.11 -10.48
N TYR A 67 4.72 -17.07 -9.75
CA TYR A 67 5.32 -17.65 -8.54
C TYR A 67 6.55 -18.51 -8.84
N ASP A 68 7.63 -18.26 -8.12
CA ASP A 68 8.84 -19.09 -8.14
C ASP A 68 8.71 -20.25 -7.14
N ALA A 69 8.36 -21.43 -7.64
CA ALA A 69 8.19 -22.60 -6.79
C ALA A 69 9.52 -23.17 -6.21
N VAL A 70 10.67 -22.73 -6.74
CA VAL A 70 11.99 -23.20 -6.29
C VAL A 70 12.50 -22.34 -5.11
N ASN A 71 12.46 -21.01 -5.26
CA ASN A 71 13.09 -20.09 -4.31
C ASN A 71 12.05 -19.29 -3.50
N GLY A 72 10.76 -19.40 -3.81
CA GLY A 72 9.72 -18.51 -3.30
C GLY A 72 9.78 -17.13 -3.95
N GLY A 73 8.75 -16.31 -3.69
CA GLY A 73 8.60 -15.00 -4.31
C GLY A 73 8.01 -15.06 -5.71
N PHE A 74 7.98 -13.91 -6.39
CA PHE A 74 7.25 -13.71 -7.63
C PHE A 74 8.14 -13.02 -8.66
N GLY A 75 7.85 -13.27 -9.95
CA GLY A 75 8.65 -12.73 -11.05
C GLY A 75 9.97 -13.48 -11.28
N SER A 76 10.86 -12.86 -12.04
CA SER A 76 12.16 -13.40 -12.44
C SER A 76 13.31 -12.57 -11.88
N GLU A 77 14.51 -12.74 -12.39
CA GLU A 77 15.69 -11.93 -12.08
C GLU A 77 15.64 -10.57 -12.80
N PRO A 78 15.96 -9.45 -12.10
CA PRO A 78 16.23 -9.35 -10.66
C PRO A 78 14.99 -9.61 -9.81
N LYS A 79 15.19 -10.23 -8.62
CA LYS A 79 14.13 -10.66 -7.71
C LYS A 79 13.75 -9.57 -6.71
N PHE A 80 12.51 -9.10 -6.80
CA PHE A 80 11.96 -8.09 -5.90
C PHE A 80 11.09 -8.72 -4.80
N PRO A 81 11.07 -8.15 -3.57
CA PRO A 81 10.24 -8.65 -2.47
C PRO A 81 8.72 -8.56 -2.74
N ASN A 82 8.27 -7.60 -3.55
CA ASN A 82 6.86 -7.43 -3.99
C ASN A 82 5.81 -7.51 -2.86
N ALA A 83 5.87 -6.60 -1.89
CA ALA A 83 4.98 -6.58 -0.73
C ALA A 83 3.47 -6.60 -1.10
N SER A 84 3.07 -5.93 -2.20
CA SER A 84 1.68 -5.92 -2.68
C SER A 84 1.20 -7.32 -3.10
N VAL A 85 2.08 -8.10 -3.72
CA VAL A 85 1.78 -9.48 -4.12
C VAL A 85 1.64 -10.38 -2.88
N ILE A 86 2.53 -10.24 -1.89
CA ILE A 86 2.43 -10.97 -0.61
C ILE A 86 1.12 -10.60 0.10
N ARG A 87 0.73 -9.32 0.10
CA ARG A 87 -0.55 -8.84 0.63
C ARG A 87 -1.73 -9.55 -0.04
N PHE A 88 -1.70 -9.67 -1.36
CA PHE A 88 -2.74 -10.36 -2.11
C PHE A 88 -2.80 -11.86 -1.75
N ILE A 89 -1.68 -12.55 -1.64
CA ILE A 89 -1.64 -13.97 -1.26
C ILE A 89 -2.10 -14.17 0.21
N ASN A 90 -1.70 -13.29 1.13
CA ASN A 90 -2.26 -13.25 2.50
C ASN A 90 -3.79 -13.16 2.47
N HIS A 91 -4.32 -12.25 1.64
CA HIS A 91 -5.75 -12.07 1.46
C HIS A 91 -6.41 -13.32 0.86
N ARG A 92 -5.82 -13.93 -0.19
CA ARG A 92 -6.37 -15.15 -0.80
C ARG A 92 -6.41 -16.30 0.19
N TYR A 93 -5.38 -16.48 1.00
CA TYR A 93 -5.42 -17.49 2.06
C TYR A 93 -6.52 -17.21 3.08
N ARG A 94 -6.71 -15.95 3.49
CA ARG A 94 -7.81 -15.58 4.41
C ARG A 94 -9.18 -15.87 3.82
N THR A 95 -9.39 -15.63 2.52
CA THR A 95 -10.69 -15.79 1.86
C THR A 95 -11.01 -17.24 1.52
N THR A 96 -10.01 -18.05 1.15
CA THR A 96 -10.25 -19.40 0.63
C THR A 96 -9.90 -20.51 1.62
N GLY A 97 -8.98 -20.25 2.56
CA GLY A 97 -8.44 -21.27 3.46
C GLY A 97 -7.57 -22.32 2.75
N GLU A 98 -7.20 -22.10 1.48
CA GLU A 98 -6.46 -23.11 0.71
C GLU A 98 -4.99 -23.22 1.14
N ASP A 99 -4.55 -24.40 1.53
CA ASP A 99 -3.17 -24.70 1.96
C ASP A 99 -2.10 -24.29 0.95
N PHE A 100 -2.48 -24.22 -0.32
CA PHE A 100 -1.59 -23.79 -1.40
C PHE A 100 -1.09 -22.35 -1.20
N PHE A 101 -2.00 -21.41 -0.88
CA PHE A 101 -1.61 -20.03 -0.63
C PHE A 101 -0.77 -19.91 0.65
N ALA A 102 -1.07 -20.71 1.68
CA ALA A 102 -0.21 -20.79 2.87
C ALA A 102 1.20 -21.29 2.52
N ALA A 103 1.30 -22.32 1.68
CA ALA A 103 2.60 -22.85 1.24
C ALA A 103 3.40 -21.82 0.43
N MET A 104 2.73 -21.03 -0.46
CA MET A 104 3.37 -19.94 -1.20
C MET A 104 3.90 -18.86 -0.25
N LEU A 105 3.10 -18.44 0.73
CA LEU A 105 3.50 -17.46 1.74
C LEU A 105 4.71 -17.94 2.52
N ILE A 106 4.64 -19.14 3.09
CA ILE A 106 5.71 -19.70 3.90
C ILE A 106 7.01 -19.76 3.10
N LYS A 107 6.97 -20.32 1.90
CA LYS A 107 8.18 -20.45 1.09
C LYS A 107 8.75 -19.08 0.67
N THR A 108 7.90 -18.11 0.41
CA THR A 108 8.32 -16.74 0.05
C THR A 108 8.97 -16.02 1.23
N LEU A 109 8.29 -16.05 2.39
CA LEU A 109 8.76 -15.34 3.58
C LEU A 109 10.00 -16.00 4.20
N ASP A 110 10.06 -17.34 4.22
CA ASP A 110 11.25 -18.07 4.64
C ASP A 110 12.43 -17.80 3.68
N GLY A 111 12.18 -17.86 2.35
CA GLY A 111 13.21 -17.56 1.35
C GLY A 111 13.80 -16.15 1.48
N MET A 112 12.97 -15.15 1.80
CA MET A 112 13.44 -13.78 2.05
C MET A 112 14.17 -13.65 3.38
N SER A 113 13.69 -14.32 4.44
CA SER A 113 14.30 -14.27 5.78
C SER A 113 15.65 -14.99 5.83
N ASP A 114 15.78 -16.12 5.14
CA ASP A 114 17.00 -16.90 5.05
C ASP A 114 17.99 -16.37 4.01
N GLY A 115 17.48 -15.59 3.05
CA GLY A 115 18.24 -14.97 1.96
C GLY A 115 19.01 -13.74 2.38
N GLN A 116 19.65 -13.12 1.39
CA GLN A 116 20.47 -11.91 1.58
C GLN A 116 19.66 -10.62 1.41
N VAL A 117 18.37 -10.71 1.04
CA VAL A 117 17.51 -9.54 0.89
C VAL A 117 17.15 -8.90 2.23
N LEU A 118 17.09 -9.66 3.31
CA LEU A 118 16.96 -9.17 4.68
C LEU A 118 18.33 -8.80 5.24
N ASP A 119 18.49 -7.59 5.74
CA ASP A 119 19.70 -7.20 6.47
C ASP A 119 19.62 -7.63 7.93
N ASN A 120 20.18 -8.79 8.22
CA ASN A 120 20.21 -9.36 9.57
C ASN A 120 21.06 -8.57 10.59
N SER A 121 21.81 -7.55 10.15
CA SER A 121 22.69 -6.75 11.03
C SER A 121 22.01 -5.50 11.55
N ASP A 122 21.43 -4.72 10.63
CA ASP A 122 20.83 -3.41 10.94
C ASP A 122 19.30 -3.44 10.79
N GLY A 123 18.73 -4.55 10.35
CA GLY A 123 17.31 -4.72 10.07
C GLY A 123 16.89 -4.13 8.71
N GLY A 124 15.64 -4.39 8.35
CA GLY A 124 15.07 -3.92 7.08
C GLY A 124 15.52 -4.71 5.86
N PHE A 125 14.82 -4.50 4.76
CA PHE A 125 14.99 -5.23 3.52
C PHE A 125 15.66 -4.35 2.46
N PHE A 126 16.60 -4.94 1.73
CA PHE A 126 17.17 -4.36 0.53
C PHE A 126 16.14 -4.39 -0.62
N ARG A 127 16.31 -3.49 -1.58
CA ARG A 127 15.37 -3.24 -2.67
C ARG A 127 15.09 -4.48 -3.51
N HIS A 128 16.13 -5.24 -3.90
CA HIS A 128 16.02 -6.48 -4.66
C HIS A 128 17.32 -7.28 -4.60
N CYS A 129 17.27 -8.52 -5.06
CA CYS A 129 18.42 -9.36 -5.31
C CYS A 129 18.63 -9.56 -6.81
N ALA A 130 19.90 -9.62 -7.24
CA ALA A 130 20.23 -9.88 -8.64
C ALA A 130 19.86 -11.31 -9.07
N GLN A 131 19.86 -12.26 -8.11
CA GLN A 131 19.57 -13.68 -8.36
C GLN A 131 18.21 -14.10 -7.80
N ALA A 132 17.60 -15.09 -8.42
CA ALA A 132 16.29 -15.63 -8.03
C ALA A 132 16.29 -16.28 -6.64
N ASP A 133 17.44 -16.76 -6.17
CA ASP A 133 17.64 -17.43 -4.86
C ASP A 133 17.83 -16.47 -3.68
N TRP A 134 17.48 -15.21 -3.85
CA TRP A 134 17.61 -14.13 -2.85
C TRP A 134 19.06 -13.82 -2.47
N THR A 135 20.02 -14.04 -3.40
CA THR A 135 21.42 -13.65 -3.24
C THR A 135 21.80 -12.42 -4.08
N GLN A 136 22.94 -11.81 -3.77
CA GLN A 136 23.46 -10.59 -4.40
C GLN A 136 22.49 -9.39 -4.30
N PRO A 137 22.23 -8.88 -3.07
CA PRO A 137 21.32 -7.78 -2.88
C PRO A 137 21.84 -6.46 -3.43
N GLN A 138 20.94 -5.64 -3.97
CA GLN A 138 21.13 -4.22 -4.18
C GLN A 138 20.90 -3.50 -2.86
N HIS A 139 21.95 -2.93 -2.29
CA HIS A 139 22.01 -2.44 -0.91
C HIS A 139 21.24 -1.14 -0.63
N GLU A 140 20.30 -0.73 -1.48
CA GLU A 140 19.37 0.35 -1.22
C GLU A 140 18.17 -0.19 -0.43
N LYS A 141 17.69 0.58 0.56
CA LYS A 141 16.49 0.24 1.34
C LYS A 141 15.46 1.33 1.18
N MET A 142 14.34 0.99 0.55
CA MET A 142 13.23 1.91 0.30
C MET A 142 12.26 1.92 1.48
N LEU A 143 11.72 3.08 1.81
CA LEU A 143 10.69 3.24 2.84
C LEU A 143 9.45 2.40 2.52
N GLU A 144 8.91 2.52 1.30
CA GLU A 144 7.67 1.87 0.88
C GLU A 144 7.77 0.35 0.92
N ASP A 145 8.89 -0.21 0.42
CA ASP A 145 9.13 -1.65 0.45
C ASP A 145 9.16 -2.17 1.88
N ASN A 146 9.88 -1.49 2.77
CA ASN A 146 10.04 -1.89 4.16
C ASN A 146 8.75 -1.77 4.97
N LEU A 147 7.96 -0.71 4.75
CA LEU A 147 6.62 -0.57 5.34
C LEU A 147 5.70 -1.71 4.90
N GLY A 148 5.64 -1.95 3.59
CA GLY A 148 4.82 -3.01 3.04
C GLY A 148 5.22 -4.39 3.58
N LEU A 149 6.52 -4.70 3.59
CA LEU A 149 7.03 -5.99 4.08
C LEU A 149 6.79 -6.16 5.59
N ALA A 150 7.06 -5.15 6.42
CA ALA A 150 6.79 -5.20 7.86
C ALA A 150 5.32 -5.57 8.13
N ARG A 151 4.38 -4.91 7.42
CA ARG A 151 2.95 -5.21 7.54
C ARG A 151 2.63 -6.65 7.12
N GLU A 152 3.16 -7.10 5.97
CA GLU A 152 2.79 -8.42 5.46
C GLU A 152 3.46 -9.56 6.22
N PHE A 153 4.66 -9.39 6.75
CA PHE A 153 5.26 -10.32 7.70
C PHE A 153 4.43 -10.43 9.00
N LEU A 154 3.94 -9.30 9.53
CA LEU A 154 3.08 -9.30 10.72
C LEU A 154 1.72 -9.96 10.44
N ASN A 155 1.13 -9.70 9.28
CA ASN A 155 -0.11 -10.34 8.84
C ASN A 155 0.06 -11.85 8.72
N ALA A 156 1.14 -12.31 8.10
CA ALA A 156 1.44 -13.72 7.95
C ALA A 156 1.78 -14.39 9.31
N ALA A 157 2.43 -13.67 10.23
CA ALA A 157 2.69 -14.16 11.59
C ALA A 157 1.40 -14.52 12.32
N ILE A 158 0.38 -13.66 12.20
CA ILE A 158 -0.94 -13.87 12.83
C ILE A 158 -1.70 -14.99 12.10
N LEU A 159 -1.72 -14.96 10.78
CA LEU A 159 -2.52 -15.85 9.94
C LEU A 159 -2.02 -17.31 9.97
N LEU A 160 -0.70 -17.49 10.05
CA LEU A 160 -0.03 -18.79 10.00
C LEU A 160 0.48 -19.28 11.36
N ASP A 161 0.24 -18.50 12.42
CA ASP A 161 0.76 -18.75 13.79
C ASP A 161 2.29 -18.97 13.79
N ARG A 162 3.05 -18.03 13.17
CA ARG A 162 4.51 -18.11 13.04
C ARG A 162 5.21 -16.94 13.74
N PRO A 163 5.67 -17.14 14.99
CA PRO A 163 6.30 -16.07 15.78
C PRO A 163 7.55 -15.45 15.13
N GLN A 164 8.32 -16.22 14.33
CA GLN A 164 9.50 -15.71 13.63
C GLN A 164 9.18 -14.59 12.65
N TYR A 165 8.03 -14.62 11.97
CA TYR A 165 7.63 -13.54 11.08
C TYR A 165 7.28 -12.27 11.84
N ARG A 166 6.71 -12.40 13.05
CA ARG A 166 6.48 -11.26 13.94
C ARG A 166 7.80 -10.58 14.33
N GLU A 167 8.84 -11.37 14.61
CA GLU A 167 10.16 -10.83 14.95
C GLU A 167 10.78 -10.08 13.76
N THR A 168 10.72 -10.65 12.55
CA THR A 168 11.17 -9.97 11.32
C THR A 168 10.42 -8.66 11.09
N ALA A 169 9.09 -8.64 11.29
CA ALA A 169 8.29 -7.43 11.18
C ALA A 169 8.74 -6.36 12.19
N LYS A 170 8.97 -6.75 13.46
CA LYS A 170 9.45 -5.83 14.50
C LYS A 170 10.82 -5.26 14.18
N GLN A 171 11.77 -6.10 13.78
CA GLN A 171 13.11 -5.65 13.38
C GLN A 171 13.06 -4.67 12.21
N THR A 172 12.13 -4.88 11.27
CA THR A 172 11.93 -3.95 10.15
C THR A 172 11.33 -2.63 10.60
N ILE A 173 10.35 -2.64 11.52
CA ILE A 173 9.81 -1.41 12.12
C ILE A 173 10.89 -0.67 12.93
N ASP A 174 11.69 -1.39 13.73
CA ASP A 174 12.79 -0.80 14.51
C ASP A 174 13.83 -0.14 13.59
N TYR A 175 14.15 -0.77 12.45
CA TYR A 175 14.98 -0.17 11.41
C TYR A 175 14.36 1.13 10.87
N LEU A 176 13.09 1.12 10.47
CA LEU A 176 12.39 2.29 9.95
C LEU A 176 12.40 3.44 10.96
N MET A 177 12.07 3.15 12.23
CA MET A 177 12.04 4.15 13.29
C MET A 177 13.42 4.72 13.64
N SER A 178 14.47 3.90 13.60
CA SER A 178 15.81 4.33 13.99
C SER A 178 16.62 4.96 12.87
N GLN A 179 16.36 4.59 11.59
CA GLN A 179 17.17 5.02 10.45
C GLN A 179 16.47 5.99 9.52
N LEU A 180 15.15 5.86 9.34
CA LEU A 180 14.41 6.67 8.35
C LEU A 180 13.49 7.71 9.01
N TYR A 181 12.97 7.47 10.21
CA TYR A 181 12.12 8.46 10.88
C TYR A 181 12.94 9.67 11.33
N ASP A 182 12.44 10.84 11.02
CA ASP A 182 13.01 12.11 11.40
C ASP A 182 12.01 12.93 12.23
N PRO A 183 12.23 13.07 13.54
CA PRO A 183 11.31 13.78 14.42
C PRO A 183 11.23 15.29 14.13
N ASP A 184 12.27 15.89 13.54
CA ASP A 184 12.31 17.32 13.25
C ASP A 184 11.40 17.67 12.08
N THR A 185 11.27 16.79 11.10
CA THR A 185 10.31 16.91 9.99
C THR A 185 8.94 16.31 10.31
N SER A 186 8.82 15.52 11.39
CA SER A 186 7.67 14.64 11.64
C SER A 186 7.35 13.80 10.43
N GLY A 187 8.36 13.09 9.88
CA GLY A 187 8.21 12.29 8.67
C GLY A 187 9.31 11.26 8.51
N PHE A 188 9.06 10.29 7.62
CA PHE A 188 10.06 9.33 7.18
C PHE A 188 10.75 9.82 5.92
N ARG A 189 12.05 9.67 5.90
CA ARG A 189 12.89 9.85 4.71
C ARG A 189 12.66 8.70 3.73
N GLY A 190 12.71 8.98 2.41
CA GLY A 190 12.27 8.04 1.37
C GLY A 190 13.11 6.77 1.24
N SER A 191 14.42 6.85 1.55
CA SER A 191 15.31 5.70 1.41
C SER A 191 16.62 5.85 2.18
N GLN A 192 17.31 4.72 2.39
CA GLN A 192 18.73 4.69 2.76
C GLN A 192 19.53 4.21 1.54
N GLY A 193 20.50 5.02 1.13
CA GLY A 193 21.26 4.80 -0.10
C GLY A 193 22.14 3.54 -0.09
N ALA A 194 22.38 3.00 -1.27
CA ALA A 194 23.26 1.85 -1.47
C ALA A 194 24.72 2.23 -1.17
N HIS A 195 25.26 1.72 -0.07
CA HIS A 195 26.65 1.91 0.33
C HIS A 195 27.32 0.54 0.48
N SER A 196 27.75 -0.03 -0.65
CA SER A 196 28.24 -1.41 -0.73
C SER A 196 29.40 -1.70 0.22
N GLU A 197 30.28 -0.73 0.48
CA GLU A 197 31.39 -0.90 1.40
C GLU A 197 30.88 -1.13 2.84
N TYR A 198 29.91 -0.33 3.31
CA TYR A 198 29.30 -0.48 4.63
C TYR A 198 28.55 -1.80 4.76
N PHE A 199 27.65 -2.10 3.81
CA PHE A 199 26.80 -3.29 3.89
C PHE A 199 27.58 -4.61 3.68
N SER A 200 28.80 -4.57 3.16
CA SER A 200 29.72 -5.72 3.09
C SER A 200 30.54 -5.95 4.36
N MET A 201 30.46 -5.05 5.33
CA MET A 201 31.18 -5.22 6.61
C MET A 201 30.53 -6.33 7.46
N SER A 202 31.34 -6.98 8.30
CA SER A 202 30.80 -7.88 9.34
C SER A 202 29.98 -7.09 10.39
N PRO A 203 29.03 -7.72 11.09
CA PRO A 203 28.22 -7.08 12.12
C PRO A 203 29.05 -6.32 13.18
N ASP A 204 30.17 -6.90 13.64
CA ASP A 204 31.09 -6.26 14.59
C ASP A 204 31.74 -4.98 14.05
N ARG A 205 31.92 -4.88 12.76
CA ARG A 205 32.49 -3.69 12.12
C ARG A 205 31.42 -2.64 11.89
N ARG A 206 30.22 -3.04 11.47
CA ARG A 206 29.07 -2.15 11.31
C ARG A 206 28.69 -1.46 12.62
N SER A 207 28.66 -2.19 13.75
CA SER A 207 28.34 -1.62 15.07
C SER A 207 29.27 -0.46 15.52
N LYS A 208 30.42 -0.31 14.85
CA LYS A 208 31.43 0.75 15.12
C LYS A 208 31.53 1.77 14.03
N ALA A 209 30.83 1.60 12.93
CA ALA A 209 30.82 2.50 11.78
C ALA A 209 29.52 3.30 11.78
N ALA A 210 29.56 4.52 11.25
CA ALA A 210 28.32 5.27 11.00
C ALA A 210 27.56 4.62 9.84
N PRO A 211 26.22 4.39 9.99
CA PRO A 211 25.41 3.90 8.89
C PRO A 211 25.34 4.93 7.75
N PRO A 212 25.06 4.49 6.52
CA PRO A 212 24.83 5.41 5.41
C PRO A 212 23.69 6.38 5.73
N ALA A 213 23.88 7.66 5.44
CA ALA A 213 22.85 8.66 5.64
C ALA A 213 21.64 8.37 4.71
N PRO A 214 20.40 8.52 5.21
CA PRO A 214 19.22 8.44 4.36
C PRO A 214 19.12 9.65 3.42
N ASP A 215 18.27 9.54 2.39
CA ASP A 215 17.84 10.66 1.56
C ASP A 215 17.22 11.74 2.46
N PRO A 216 17.60 13.01 2.35
CA PRO A 216 17.04 14.06 3.20
C PRO A 216 15.55 14.36 2.93
N SER A 217 15.00 13.87 1.84
CA SER A 217 13.64 14.16 1.39
C SER A 217 12.60 13.27 2.05
N CYS A 218 11.49 13.87 2.50
CA CYS A 218 10.26 13.18 2.87
C CYS A 218 9.28 13.32 1.72
N TYR A 219 8.65 12.21 1.31
CA TYR A 219 7.65 12.19 0.25
C TYR A 219 6.25 12.02 0.85
N ALA A 220 5.29 12.83 0.42
CA ALA A 220 3.97 12.88 1.03
C ALA A 220 3.20 11.56 0.87
N ASN A 221 3.23 10.94 -0.32
CA ASN A 221 2.62 9.63 -0.58
C ASN A 221 3.20 8.52 0.32
N SER A 222 4.52 8.41 0.40
CA SER A 222 5.20 7.38 1.20
C SER A 222 4.95 7.58 2.70
N ASN A 223 4.82 8.83 3.15
CA ASN A 223 4.46 9.16 4.53
C ASN A 223 2.97 8.91 4.81
N GLY A 224 2.07 9.11 3.84
CA GLY A 224 0.68 8.66 3.94
C GLY A 224 0.56 7.14 4.08
N LEU A 225 1.34 6.37 3.30
CA LEU A 225 1.46 4.93 3.47
C LEU A 225 2.00 4.59 4.87
N ALA A 226 3.03 5.28 5.36
CA ALA A 226 3.59 5.05 6.69
C ALA A 226 2.54 5.21 7.78
N VAL A 227 1.70 6.23 7.71
CA VAL A 227 0.58 6.42 8.66
C VAL A 227 -0.33 5.19 8.66
N THR A 228 -0.76 4.71 7.50
CA THR A 228 -1.67 3.55 7.43
C THR A 228 -1.03 2.28 8.00
N VAL A 229 0.24 2.03 7.70
CA VAL A 229 0.97 0.86 8.18
C VAL A 229 1.23 0.93 9.68
N LEU A 230 1.67 2.08 10.20
CA LEU A 230 1.96 2.23 11.61
C LEU A 230 0.71 2.13 12.48
N LEU A 231 -0.41 2.71 12.06
CA LEU A 231 -1.69 2.61 12.77
C LEU A 231 -2.20 1.16 12.84
N ASP A 232 -2.14 0.42 11.73
CA ASP A 232 -2.48 -1.00 11.68
C ASP A 232 -1.54 -1.84 12.56
N THR A 233 -0.23 -1.58 12.48
CA THR A 233 0.80 -2.29 13.24
C THR A 233 0.70 -2.01 14.75
N ALA A 234 0.41 -0.77 15.13
CA ALA A 234 0.23 -0.36 16.52
C ALA A 234 -0.81 -1.24 17.24
N TRP A 235 -1.96 -1.44 16.62
CA TRP A 235 -3.01 -2.29 17.18
C TRP A 235 -2.60 -3.77 17.27
N LYS A 236 -1.99 -4.31 16.23
CA LYS A 236 -1.55 -5.72 16.18
C LYS A 236 -0.44 -6.05 17.17
N LEU A 237 0.45 -5.08 17.41
CA LEU A 237 1.56 -5.23 18.36
C LEU A 237 1.21 -4.78 19.79
N GLY A 238 0.18 -3.94 19.95
CA GLY A 238 -0.14 -3.28 21.21
C GLY A 238 0.87 -2.17 21.55
N ASP A 239 1.38 -1.44 20.54
CA ASP A 239 2.41 -0.41 20.67
C ASP A 239 1.84 0.99 20.40
N ALA A 240 1.48 1.68 21.47
CA ALA A 240 0.92 3.04 21.39
C ALA A 240 1.92 4.09 20.87
N SER A 241 3.22 3.84 20.91
CA SER A 241 4.22 4.79 20.40
C SER A 241 4.16 4.90 18.87
N LEU A 242 3.89 3.79 18.17
CA LEU A 242 3.69 3.77 16.73
C LEU A 242 2.44 4.58 16.32
N GLN A 243 1.36 4.47 17.11
CA GLN A 243 0.16 5.28 16.86
C GLN A 243 0.46 6.77 17.04
N THR A 244 1.17 7.14 18.10
CA THR A 244 1.55 8.54 18.34
C THR A 244 2.38 9.10 17.19
N THR A 245 3.39 8.37 16.73
CA THR A 245 4.22 8.76 15.57
C THR A 245 3.39 8.90 14.30
N ALA A 246 2.51 7.94 14.03
CA ALA A 246 1.65 7.97 12.84
C ALA A 246 0.75 9.22 12.82
N LEU A 247 0.14 9.56 13.94
CA LEU A 247 -0.72 10.75 14.04
C LEU A 247 0.07 12.05 13.89
N GLN A 248 1.31 12.14 14.40
CA GLN A 248 2.18 13.30 14.18
C GLN A 248 2.52 13.49 12.69
N ILE A 249 2.80 12.40 11.98
CA ILE A 249 3.04 12.44 10.53
C ILE A 249 1.77 12.91 9.81
N LEU A 250 0.61 12.36 10.17
CA LEU A 250 -0.67 12.74 9.57
C LEU A 250 -0.99 14.21 9.80
N ASP A 251 -0.80 14.72 11.01
CA ASP A 251 -1.01 16.13 11.34
C ASP A 251 -0.11 17.04 10.49
N ARG A 252 1.14 16.62 10.22
CA ARG A 252 2.05 17.34 9.33
C ARG A 252 1.53 17.37 7.88
N LEU A 253 1.15 16.22 7.33
CA LEU A 253 0.61 16.12 5.98
C LEU A 253 -0.69 16.94 5.81
N ASP A 254 -1.62 16.81 6.76
CA ASP A 254 -2.90 17.50 6.71
C ASP A 254 -2.74 19.01 6.88
N SER A 255 -1.80 19.47 7.72
CA SER A 255 -1.50 20.89 7.87
C SER A 255 -1.00 21.53 6.55
N MET A 256 -0.17 20.82 5.79
CA MET A 256 0.27 21.27 4.46
C MET A 256 -0.90 21.32 3.47
N ALA A 257 -1.77 20.31 3.49
CA ALA A 257 -2.93 20.24 2.62
C ALA A 257 -3.97 21.36 2.91
N GLN A 258 -4.16 21.71 4.20
CA GLN A 258 -5.07 22.80 4.60
C GLN A 258 -4.54 24.18 4.23
N ALA A 259 -3.22 24.38 4.28
CA ALA A 259 -2.58 25.65 3.95
C ALA A 259 -2.43 25.92 2.45
N ASP A 260 -2.98 25.03 1.58
CA ASP A 260 -2.80 25.05 0.10
C ASP A 260 -1.29 25.01 -0.30
N THR A 261 -0.48 24.43 0.56
CA THR A 261 0.97 24.22 0.35
C THR A 261 1.32 22.75 0.27
N PHE A 262 0.33 21.89 -0.08
CA PHE A 262 0.57 20.46 -0.16
C PHE A 262 1.54 20.17 -1.29
N SER A 263 2.66 19.62 -0.91
CA SER A 263 3.82 19.36 -1.78
C SER A 263 4.14 17.88 -1.79
N HIS A 264 4.57 17.36 -2.93
CA HIS A 264 5.05 16.00 -3.04
C HIS A 264 6.27 15.72 -2.16
N VAL A 265 7.16 16.73 -2.02
CA VAL A 265 8.41 16.63 -1.25
C VAL A 265 8.44 17.69 -0.17
N TYR A 266 8.83 17.32 1.03
CA TYR A 266 9.09 18.24 2.15
C TYR A 266 10.35 17.83 2.93
N SER A 267 10.91 18.78 3.68
CA SER A 267 12.11 18.60 4.48
C SER A 267 12.04 19.48 5.74
N GLU A 268 13.14 19.59 6.48
CA GLU A 268 13.28 20.54 7.61
C GLU A 268 13.02 21.99 7.18
N ASP A 269 13.38 22.35 5.94
CA ASP A 269 13.17 23.69 5.38
C ASP A 269 11.69 23.97 5.01
N GLY A 270 10.83 22.97 5.12
CA GLY A 270 9.42 23.02 4.78
C GLY A 270 9.04 22.31 3.49
N PRO A 271 7.84 22.57 2.95
CA PRO A 271 7.40 22.00 1.67
C PRO A 271 8.19 22.58 0.50
N SER A 272 8.47 21.75 -0.51
CA SER A 272 9.13 22.17 -1.75
C SER A 272 8.14 22.85 -2.71
N ASP A 273 8.67 23.40 -3.83
CA ASP A 273 7.86 23.98 -4.91
C ASP A 273 7.22 22.90 -5.82
N VAL A 274 7.45 21.60 -5.55
CA VAL A 274 6.83 20.50 -6.30
C VAL A 274 5.43 20.27 -5.78
N PRO A 275 4.36 20.58 -6.53
CA PRO A 275 3.00 20.41 -6.05
C PRO A 275 2.69 18.91 -5.80
N ALA A 276 1.74 18.65 -4.92
CA ALA A 276 1.27 17.30 -4.68
C ALA A 276 0.64 16.69 -5.93
N PHE A 277 0.99 15.46 -6.22
CA PHE A 277 0.41 14.62 -7.26
C PHE A 277 -0.84 13.91 -6.75
N PHE A 278 -1.57 13.26 -7.64
CA PHE A 278 -2.74 12.46 -7.23
C PHE A 278 -2.40 11.42 -6.17
N THR A 279 -1.25 10.75 -6.28
CA THR A 279 -0.80 9.74 -5.31
C THR A 279 -0.70 10.28 -3.88
N ASP A 280 -0.29 11.54 -3.71
CA ASP A 280 -0.16 12.17 -2.39
C ASP A 280 -1.54 12.36 -1.74
N TRP A 281 -2.52 12.81 -2.52
CA TRP A 281 -3.90 12.97 -2.06
C TRP A 281 -4.57 11.62 -1.76
N ALA A 282 -4.31 10.60 -2.59
CA ALA A 282 -4.85 9.25 -2.39
C ALA A 282 -4.36 8.63 -1.08
N TRP A 283 -3.07 8.75 -0.79
CA TRP A 283 -2.51 8.26 0.47
C TRP A 283 -2.89 9.12 1.67
N LEU A 284 -3.08 10.44 1.51
CA LEU A 284 -3.62 11.29 2.57
C LEU A 284 -5.07 10.87 2.91
N LEU A 285 -5.92 10.62 1.91
CA LEU A 285 -7.28 10.12 2.14
C LEU A 285 -7.26 8.78 2.88
N ALA A 286 -6.42 7.83 2.44
CA ALA A 286 -6.29 6.53 3.09
C ALA A 286 -5.82 6.66 4.55
N ALA A 287 -4.85 7.55 4.81
CA ALA A 287 -4.33 7.82 6.16
C ALA A 287 -5.39 8.44 7.08
N LEU A 288 -6.17 9.41 6.58
CA LEU A 288 -7.28 10.03 7.33
C LEU A 288 -8.35 9.00 7.70
N MET A 289 -8.73 8.14 6.76
CA MET A 289 -9.70 7.06 7.01
C MET A 289 -9.19 6.07 8.04
N GLN A 290 -7.91 5.70 7.97
CA GLN A 290 -7.30 4.82 8.97
C GLN A 290 -7.26 5.48 10.35
N ALA A 291 -6.89 6.77 10.43
CA ALA A 291 -6.86 7.52 11.69
C ALA A 291 -8.27 7.69 12.30
N HIS A 292 -9.30 7.93 11.48
CA HIS A 292 -10.68 7.96 11.95
C HIS A 292 -11.06 6.64 12.65
N GLY A 293 -10.79 5.49 12.03
CA GLY A 293 -11.03 4.17 12.64
C GLY A 293 -10.26 3.97 13.96
N ASN A 294 -8.99 4.38 14.00
CA ASN A 294 -8.11 4.17 15.15
C ASN A 294 -8.40 5.08 16.36
N THR A 295 -9.00 6.26 16.15
CA THR A 295 -9.09 7.29 17.21
C THR A 295 -10.50 7.70 17.58
N ALA A 296 -11.52 7.22 16.86
CA ALA A 296 -12.90 7.67 16.98
C ALA A 296 -13.10 9.19 16.77
N SER A 297 -12.13 9.89 16.16
CA SER A 297 -12.21 11.32 15.96
C SER A 297 -12.95 11.66 14.66
N GLU A 298 -14.08 12.30 14.77
CA GLU A 298 -14.87 12.78 13.62
C GLU A 298 -14.12 13.81 12.78
N SER A 299 -13.16 14.54 13.37
CA SER A 299 -12.38 15.52 12.61
C SER A 299 -11.59 14.90 11.46
N TYR A 300 -11.10 13.66 11.61
CA TYR A 300 -10.44 12.95 10.50
C TYR A 300 -11.43 12.57 9.41
N LEU A 301 -12.66 12.19 9.73
CA LEU A 301 -13.69 11.91 8.73
C LEU A 301 -14.10 13.18 7.98
N GLU A 302 -14.30 14.29 8.67
CA GLU A 302 -14.59 15.59 8.03
C GLU A 302 -13.46 16.01 7.07
N ARG A 303 -12.20 15.80 7.48
CA ARG A 303 -11.04 16.06 6.62
C ARG A 303 -10.97 15.11 5.43
N ALA A 304 -11.26 13.82 5.63
CA ALA A 304 -11.32 12.83 4.56
C ALA A 304 -12.36 13.21 3.48
N VAL A 305 -13.55 13.66 3.89
CA VAL A 305 -14.58 14.19 2.99
C VAL A 305 -14.07 15.38 2.17
N ALA A 306 -13.37 16.33 2.82
CA ALA A 306 -12.81 17.49 2.12
C ALA A 306 -11.71 17.08 1.12
N VAL A 307 -10.82 16.17 1.50
CA VAL A 307 -9.76 15.63 0.62
C VAL A 307 -10.38 14.87 -0.56
N ALA A 308 -11.38 14.03 -0.32
CA ALA A 308 -12.09 13.31 -1.38
C ALA A 308 -12.72 14.28 -2.41
N GLN A 309 -13.29 15.39 -1.95
CA GLN A 309 -13.83 16.41 -2.85
C GLN A 309 -12.73 17.05 -3.72
N ILE A 310 -11.58 17.37 -3.13
CA ILE A 310 -10.42 17.91 -3.89
C ILE A 310 -9.96 16.89 -4.95
N MET A 311 -9.88 15.61 -4.60
CA MET A 311 -9.49 14.57 -5.55
C MET A 311 -10.47 14.48 -6.72
N VAL A 312 -11.77 14.50 -6.44
CA VAL A 312 -12.81 14.45 -7.48
C VAL A 312 -12.76 15.67 -8.39
N ASP A 313 -12.60 16.87 -7.83
CA ASP A 313 -12.62 18.12 -8.59
C ASP A 313 -11.40 18.29 -9.50
N ARG A 314 -10.22 17.83 -9.04
CA ARG A 314 -8.95 18.12 -9.73
C ARG A 314 -8.45 16.96 -10.61
N PHE A 315 -8.73 15.71 -10.26
CA PHE A 315 -8.10 14.55 -10.88
C PHE A 315 -9.08 13.56 -11.52
N PHE A 316 -10.36 13.52 -11.12
CA PHE A 316 -11.29 12.49 -11.59
C PHE A 316 -11.70 12.69 -13.05
N ASP A 317 -11.65 11.61 -13.82
CA ASP A 317 -12.18 11.59 -15.19
C ASP A 317 -13.69 11.31 -15.20
N GLN A 318 -14.48 12.34 -15.32
CA GLN A 318 -15.95 12.28 -15.35
C GLN A 318 -16.52 11.41 -16.49
N LYS A 319 -15.73 11.11 -17.53
CA LYS A 319 -16.19 10.36 -18.71
C LYS A 319 -15.74 8.91 -18.71
N GLY A 320 -14.48 8.68 -18.36
CA GLY A 320 -13.85 7.37 -18.43
C GLY A 320 -13.63 6.69 -17.08
N GLY A 321 -14.04 7.33 -15.97
CA GLY A 321 -13.76 6.86 -14.62
C GLY A 321 -12.26 6.89 -14.28
N GLY A 322 -11.94 6.69 -13.01
CA GLY A 322 -10.57 6.75 -12.50
C GLY A 322 -9.99 8.16 -12.43
N PHE A 323 -8.80 8.23 -11.85
CA PHE A 323 -8.12 9.49 -11.56
C PHE A 323 -6.84 9.61 -12.38
N PHE A 324 -6.58 10.79 -12.90
CA PHE A 324 -5.33 11.13 -13.53
C PHE A 324 -4.24 11.39 -12.48
N ASP A 325 -3.00 11.12 -12.82
CA ASP A 325 -1.79 11.28 -11.97
C ASP A 325 -1.48 12.73 -11.60
N ILE A 326 -1.81 13.68 -12.50
CA ILE A 326 -1.60 15.12 -12.33
C ILE A 326 -2.86 15.91 -12.68
N GLU A 327 -2.93 17.15 -12.20
CA GLU A 327 -3.94 18.11 -12.61
C GLU A 327 -3.80 18.49 -14.10
N ASP A 328 -4.89 19.00 -14.69
CA ASP A 328 -4.83 19.49 -16.07
C ASP A 328 -3.94 20.72 -16.16
N GLN A 329 -2.88 20.64 -16.96
CA GLN A 329 -1.90 21.71 -17.19
C GLN A 329 -1.90 22.12 -18.66
N PRO A 330 -2.87 22.94 -19.11
CA PRO A 330 -2.98 23.31 -20.52
C PRO A 330 -1.75 24.09 -21.04
N GLU A 331 -1.06 24.80 -20.16
CA GLU A 331 0.20 25.53 -20.43
C GLU A 331 1.45 24.64 -20.30
N GLY A 332 1.30 23.37 -19.89
CA GLY A 332 2.41 22.43 -19.70
C GLY A 332 3.18 22.15 -20.98
N ILE A 333 4.44 21.73 -20.87
CA ILE A 333 5.29 21.42 -22.01
C ILE A 333 5.63 19.91 -22.00
N GLY A 334 5.51 19.26 -23.15
CA GLY A 334 5.89 17.87 -23.32
C GLY A 334 5.08 16.91 -22.46
N HIS A 335 5.73 16.15 -21.59
CA HIS A 335 5.09 15.17 -20.72
C HIS A 335 4.11 15.80 -19.71
N LEU A 336 4.30 17.06 -19.29
CA LEU A 336 3.41 17.75 -18.37
C LEU A 336 2.01 18.01 -18.96
N GLN A 337 1.81 17.82 -20.27
CA GLN A 337 0.50 17.86 -20.91
C GLN A 337 -0.19 16.49 -20.99
N ILE A 338 0.50 15.42 -20.62
CA ILE A 338 -0.02 14.05 -20.71
C ILE A 338 -0.37 13.62 -19.31
N ARG A 339 -1.64 13.41 -19.07
CA ARG A 339 -2.16 12.83 -17.85
C ARG A 339 -2.37 11.34 -18.05
N GLU A 340 -1.89 10.54 -17.14
CA GLU A 340 -2.02 9.08 -17.17
C GLU A 340 -2.85 8.61 -15.98
N LYS A 341 -3.49 7.46 -16.11
CA LYS A 341 -4.16 6.80 -14.99
C LYS A 341 -3.28 5.65 -14.54
N VAL A 342 -2.64 5.79 -13.39
CA VAL A 342 -1.75 4.78 -12.82
C VAL A 342 -2.57 3.79 -12.00
N LEU A 343 -2.51 2.50 -12.34
CA LEU A 343 -3.32 1.47 -11.67
C LEU A 343 -3.10 1.44 -10.16
N ALA A 344 -1.85 1.43 -9.70
CA ALA A 344 -1.52 1.34 -8.28
C ALA A 344 -2.14 2.49 -7.47
N GLU A 345 -2.02 3.72 -7.94
CA GLU A 345 -2.56 4.92 -7.29
C GLU A 345 -4.09 4.90 -7.25
N ASN A 346 -4.71 4.49 -8.36
CA ASN A 346 -6.16 4.38 -8.47
C ASN A 346 -6.73 3.28 -7.58
N THR A 347 -5.98 2.19 -7.34
CA THR A 347 -6.42 1.16 -6.41
C THR A 347 -6.39 1.61 -4.96
N VAL A 348 -5.41 2.44 -4.57
CA VAL A 348 -5.39 3.07 -3.24
C VAL A 348 -6.59 3.98 -3.05
N ALA A 349 -6.87 4.84 -4.03
CA ALA A 349 -8.03 5.73 -4.00
C ALA A 349 -9.35 4.94 -3.92
N ALA A 350 -9.54 3.93 -4.77
CA ALA A 350 -10.75 3.11 -4.77
C ALA A 350 -10.99 2.46 -3.40
N GLN A 351 -9.97 1.88 -2.77
CA GLN A 351 -10.07 1.31 -1.42
C GLN A 351 -10.43 2.38 -0.37
N ALA A 352 -9.85 3.57 -0.45
CA ALA A 352 -10.16 4.68 0.46
C ALA A 352 -11.61 5.19 0.27
N PHE A 353 -12.08 5.30 -0.97
CA PHE A 353 -13.47 5.68 -1.27
C PHE A 353 -14.49 4.64 -0.82
N VAL A 354 -14.18 3.33 -0.91
CA VAL A 354 -15.03 2.28 -0.31
C VAL A 354 -15.15 2.47 1.21
N ARG A 355 -14.05 2.71 1.90
CA ARG A 355 -14.06 2.97 3.34
C ARG A 355 -14.81 4.26 3.70
N LEU A 356 -14.65 5.30 2.88
CA LEU A 356 -15.38 6.57 3.05
C LEU A 356 -16.90 6.37 2.88
N HIS A 357 -17.32 5.58 1.87
CA HIS A 357 -18.71 5.16 1.73
C HIS A 357 -19.21 4.43 2.99
N GLN A 358 -18.46 3.47 3.52
CA GLN A 358 -18.82 2.71 4.72
C GLN A 358 -19.02 3.63 5.94
N SER A 359 -18.15 4.62 6.13
CA SER A 359 -18.27 5.54 7.28
C SER A 359 -19.37 6.59 7.12
N THR A 360 -19.62 7.09 5.89
CA THR A 360 -20.56 8.17 5.63
C THR A 360 -21.94 7.70 5.14
N ARG A 361 -22.03 6.45 4.66
CA ARG A 361 -23.21 5.89 3.96
C ARG A 361 -23.60 6.70 2.70
N ASN A 362 -22.69 7.47 2.13
CA ASN A 362 -22.92 8.20 0.88
C ASN A 362 -22.56 7.31 -0.31
N GLU A 363 -23.58 6.99 -1.13
CA GLU A 363 -23.45 6.13 -2.31
C GLU A 363 -22.56 6.72 -3.42
N ASP A 364 -22.40 8.03 -3.49
CA ASP A 364 -21.54 8.66 -4.50
C ASP A 364 -20.10 8.17 -4.39
N TYR A 365 -19.61 7.94 -3.17
CA TYR A 365 -18.25 7.42 -2.94
C TYR A 365 -18.08 5.99 -3.44
N ARG A 366 -19.10 5.14 -3.27
CA ARG A 366 -19.11 3.79 -3.82
C ARG A 366 -19.09 3.81 -5.34
N GLN A 367 -19.88 4.68 -5.96
CA GLN A 367 -19.92 4.85 -7.42
C GLN A 367 -18.57 5.35 -7.98
N ILE A 368 -17.91 6.28 -7.28
CA ILE A 368 -16.56 6.75 -7.65
C ILE A 368 -15.55 5.60 -7.58
N ALA A 369 -15.56 4.80 -6.51
CA ALA A 369 -14.70 3.63 -6.39
C ALA A 369 -14.95 2.62 -7.51
N GLU A 370 -16.20 2.32 -7.83
CA GLU A 370 -16.58 1.39 -8.89
C GLU A 370 -16.14 1.91 -10.27
N ALA A 371 -16.43 3.16 -10.59
CA ALA A 371 -16.00 3.80 -11.84
C ALA A 371 -14.47 3.84 -11.97
N THR A 372 -13.76 4.02 -10.84
CA THR A 372 -12.29 3.97 -10.81
C THR A 372 -11.76 2.60 -11.19
N LEU A 373 -12.33 1.52 -10.64
CA LEU A 373 -11.88 0.16 -10.96
C LEU A 373 -12.32 -0.29 -12.36
N ILE A 374 -13.48 0.12 -12.83
CA ILE A 374 -13.96 -0.15 -14.20
C ILE A 374 -12.99 0.42 -15.25
N ALA A 375 -12.38 1.57 -15.00
CA ALA A 375 -11.40 2.17 -15.93
C ALA A 375 -10.20 1.26 -16.25
N PHE A 376 -9.96 0.20 -15.47
CA PHE A 376 -8.82 -0.72 -15.65
C PHE A 376 -9.21 -2.15 -16.02
N VAL A 377 -10.49 -2.45 -16.21
CA VAL A 377 -10.97 -3.81 -16.51
C VAL A 377 -10.27 -4.43 -17.73
N GLU A 378 -9.97 -3.66 -18.75
CA GLU A 378 -9.31 -4.13 -19.96
C GLU A 378 -7.77 -4.18 -19.82
N THR A 379 -7.18 -3.31 -18.98
CA THR A 379 -5.72 -3.07 -18.96
C THR A 379 -5.00 -3.67 -17.75
N PHE A 380 -5.70 -4.05 -16.66
CA PHE A 380 -5.03 -4.56 -15.45
C PHE A 380 -4.11 -5.77 -15.70
N ARG A 381 -4.43 -6.61 -16.71
CA ARG A 381 -3.64 -7.80 -17.05
C ARG A 381 -2.23 -7.45 -17.57
N GLU A 382 -2.08 -6.27 -18.17
CA GLU A 382 -0.81 -5.79 -18.70
C GLU A 382 0.20 -5.49 -17.60
N GLN A 383 -0.30 -5.32 -16.36
CA GLN A 383 0.52 -5.07 -15.17
C GLN A 383 1.13 -6.34 -14.55
N GLY A 384 0.77 -7.54 -15.08
CA GLY A 384 1.28 -8.79 -14.51
C GLY A 384 0.91 -8.93 -13.04
N GLU A 385 1.86 -9.38 -12.21
CA GLU A 385 1.70 -9.53 -10.76
C GLU A 385 1.43 -8.21 -10.02
N PHE A 386 1.79 -7.06 -10.58
CA PHE A 386 1.49 -5.74 -10.01
C PHE A 386 -0.02 -5.38 -10.05
N ALA A 387 -0.85 -6.19 -10.71
CA ALA A 387 -2.30 -6.12 -10.59
C ALA A 387 -2.84 -6.64 -9.23
N ALA A 388 -1.99 -7.12 -8.34
CA ALA A 388 -2.36 -7.68 -7.04
C ALA A 388 -3.29 -6.76 -6.22
N ASP A 389 -2.90 -5.48 -6.06
CA ASP A 389 -3.71 -4.51 -5.33
C ASP A 389 -5.05 -4.19 -6.02
N TYR A 390 -5.13 -4.28 -7.36
CA TYR A 390 -6.40 -4.18 -8.08
C TYR A 390 -7.36 -5.30 -7.67
N GLY A 391 -6.87 -6.54 -7.58
CA GLY A 391 -7.68 -7.65 -7.09
C GLY A 391 -8.20 -7.42 -5.66
N LEU A 392 -7.38 -6.85 -4.78
CA LEU A 392 -7.81 -6.48 -3.42
C LEU A 392 -8.90 -5.40 -3.44
N ALA A 393 -8.76 -4.37 -4.26
CA ALA A 393 -9.74 -3.29 -4.36
C ALA A 393 -11.08 -3.78 -4.93
N VAL A 394 -11.06 -4.66 -5.95
CA VAL A 394 -12.26 -5.30 -6.48
C VAL A 394 -12.95 -6.14 -5.41
N HIS A 395 -12.18 -6.96 -4.67
CA HIS A 395 -12.76 -7.77 -3.58
C HIS A 395 -13.40 -6.90 -2.51
N LEU A 396 -12.72 -5.83 -2.09
CA LEU A 396 -13.22 -4.91 -1.06
C LEU A 396 -14.54 -4.24 -1.49
N LEU A 397 -14.68 -3.88 -2.77
CA LEU A 397 -15.88 -3.23 -3.30
C LEU A 397 -17.06 -4.20 -3.45
N LYS A 398 -16.79 -5.45 -3.85
CA LYS A 398 -17.84 -6.43 -4.23
C LYS A 398 -18.31 -7.31 -3.09
N ASN A 399 -17.59 -7.35 -1.98
CA ASN A 399 -17.94 -8.20 -0.84
C ASN A 399 -18.30 -7.37 0.39
N ASP A 400 -19.23 -7.90 1.17
CA ASP A 400 -19.67 -7.26 2.40
C ASP A 400 -18.51 -7.12 3.39
N MET A 401 -18.52 -6.03 4.13
CA MET A 401 -17.50 -5.71 5.13
C MET A 401 -18.03 -6.03 6.53
N VAL A 402 -17.26 -6.83 7.27
CA VAL A 402 -17.51 -7.03 8.69
C VAL A 402 -17.00 -5.80 9.44
N GLU A 403 -17.89 -5.10 10.11
CA GLU A 403 -17.55 -3.97 10.97
C GLU A 403 -17.44 -4.46 12.42
N VAL A 404 -16.31 -4.16 13.05
CA VAL A 404 -16.09 -4.37 14.48
C VAL A 404 -15.89 -3.01 15.14
N THR A 405 -16.89 -2.53 15.84
CA THR A 405 -16.83 -1.27 16.58
C THR A 405 -16.54 -1.54 18.05
N VAL A 406 -15.36 -1.14 18.52
CA VAL A 406 -14.99 -1.25 19.93
C VAL A 406 -15.37 0.03 20.66
N GLU A 407 -16.38 -0.07 21.53
CA GLU A 407 -16.82 0.99 22.41
C GLU A 407 -16.08 0.92 23.74
N GLY A 408 -15.40 2.00 24.12
CA GLY A 408 -14.62 2.05 25.36
C GLY A 408 -13.76 3.30 25.45
N ARG A 409 -12.95 3.37 26.51
CA ARG A 409 -11.88 4.37 26.62
C ARG A 409 -10.61 3.76 26.05
N LEU A 410 -9.98 4.45 25.10
CA LEU A 410 -8.79 3.93 24.41
C LEU A 410 -7.61 3.64 25.33
N GLU A 411 -7.54 4.32 26.49
CA GLU A 411 -6.52 4.10 27.52
C GLU A 411 -6.77 2.91 28.43
N ASP A 412 -8.02 2.36 28.45
CA ASP A 412 -8.38 1.25 29.34
C ASP A 412 -7.89 -0.10 28.75
N ALA A 413 -7.34 -0.94 29.62
CA ALA A 413 -6.76 -2.23 29.20
C ALA A 413 -7.78 -3.14 28.47
N GLY A 414 -9.03 -3.21 28.95
CA GLY A 414 -10.06 -4.02 28.29
C GLY A 414 -10.41 -3.53 26.88
N CYS A 415 -10.41 -2.22 26.66
CA CYS A 415 -10.58 -1.64 25.32
C CYS A 415 -9.41 -2.00 24.40
N GLN A 416 -8.18 -1.87 24.89
CA GLN A 416 -6.97 -2.22 24.12
C GLN A 416 -6.91 -3.72 23.80
N GLU A 417 -7.34 -4.60 24.72
CA GLU A 417 -7.40 -6.04 24.49
C GLU A 417 -8.41 -6.41 23.39
N LEU A 418 -9.60 -5.80 23.40
CA LEU A 418 -10.61 -5.98 22.34
C LEU A 418 -10.13 -5.47 20.99
N ILE A 419 -9.52 -4.28 20.93
CA ILE A 419 -8.93 -3.72 19.71
C ILE A 419 -7.84 -4.66 19.16
N ALA A 420 -6.94 -5.14 20.03
CA ALA A 420 -5.88 -6.05 19.63
C ALA A 420 -6.43 -7.41 19.16
N ALA A 421 -7.50 -7.91 19.76
CA ALA A 421 -8.18 -9.12 19.31
C ALA A 421 -8.84 -8.90 17.94
N ALA A 422 -9.55 -7.79 17.75
CA ALA A 422 -10.15 -7.42 16.46
C ALA A 422 -9.09 -7.31 15.35
N ALA A 423 -7.97 -6.63 15.60
CA ALA A 423 -6.91 -6.44 14.63
C ALA A 423 -6.21 -7.75 14.21
N ARG A 424 -6.35 -8.82 14.99
CA ARG A 424 -5.79 -10.14 14.70
C ARG A 424 -6.78 -11.11 14.08
N LEU A 425 -8.03 -10.69 13.84
CA LEU A 425 -9.02 -11.56 13.21
C LEU A 425 -8.58 -11.91 11.77
N PRO A 426 -8.75 -13.17 11.35
CA PRO A 426 -8.39 -13.61 10.00
C PRO A 426 -9.46 -13.22 8.95
N GLN A 427 -10.24 -12.18 9.22
CA GLN A 427 -11.32 -11.72 8.33
C GLN A 427 -10.76 -10.87 7.19
N PRO A 428 -11.07 -11.19 5.91
CA PRO A 428 -10.51 -10.46 4.76
C PRO A 428 -11.05 -9.03 4.61
N ASN A 429 -12.38 -8.86 4.72
CA ASN A 429 -13.03 -7.55 4.66
C ASN A 429 -13.43 -7.13 6.07
N LEU A 430 -12.48 -6.59 6.80
CA LEU A 430 -12.66 -6.15 8.17
C LEU A 430 -12.46 -4.65 8.28
N ASP A 431 -13.43 -3.96 8.86
CA ASP A 431 -13.34 -2.57 9.27
C ASP A 431 -13.42 -2.49 10.79
N ILE A 432 -12.36 -1.97 11.41
CA ILE A 432 -12.28 -1.83 12.85
C ILE A 432 -12.39 -0.35 13.18
N LYS A 433 -13.35 -0.03 14.04
CA LYS A 433 -13.57 1.33 14.53
C LYS A 433 -13.54 1.35 16.04
N THR A 434 -13.15 2.48 16.58
CA THR A 434 -13.29 2.76 18.00
C THR A 434 -14.35 3.83 18.22
N VAL A 435 -15.07 3.75 19.32
CA VAL A 435 -16.07 4.75 19.74
C VAL A 435 -15.90 4.99 21.23
N MET A 436 -15.94 6.24 21.63
CA MET A 436 -15.86 6.60 23.04
C MET A 436 -17.13 6.12 23.78
N ALA A 437 -16.92 5.40 24.88
CA ALA A 437 -18.02 4.99 25.75
C ALA A 437 -18.75 6.20 26.35
N ALA A 438 -20.06 6.03 26.63
CA ALA A 438 -20.84 7.03 27.34
C ALA A 438 -20.25 7.33 28.73
N GLU A 439 -20.46 8.57 29.22
CA GLU A 439 -19.93 8.99 30.51
C GLU A 439 -20.49 8.09 31.64
N GLY A 440 -19.59 7.42 32.36
CA GLY A 440 -19.92 6.48 33.44
C GLY A 440 -19.94 4.99 33.03
N ASP A 441 -19.86 4.64 31.77
CA ASP A 441 -19.64 3.25 31.33
C ASP A 441 -18.14 2.90 31.42
N THR A 442 -17.83 1.82 32.15
CA THR A 442 -16.46 1.37 32.39
C THR A 442 -16.15 0.03 31.73
N VAL A 443 -17.12 -0.57 31.06
CA VAL A 443 -16.94 -1.87 30.39
C VAL A 443 -16.78 -1.66 28.90
N ALA A 444 -15.61 -2.03 28.36
CA ALA A 444 -15.41 -2.03 26.93
C ALA A 444 -16.22 -3.15 26.25
N ARG A 445 -16.77 -2.88 25.07
CA ARG A 445 -17.57 -3.85 24.29
C ARG A 445 -17.23 -3.75 22.81
N ALA A 446 -17.21 -4.90 22.13
CA ALA A 446 -17.11 -4.97 20.68
C ALA A 446 -18.50 -5.28 20.07
N HIS A 447 -18.93 -4.43 19.17
CA HIS A 447 -20.13 -4.61 18.36
C HIS A 447 -19.70 -5.16 17.00
N VAL A 448 -20.22 -6.33 16.62
CA VAL A 448 -19.90 -7.00 15.36
C VAL A 448 -21.10 -6.94 14.44
N CYS A 449 -20.95 -6.28 13.30
CA CYS A 449 -22.03 -6.11 12.33
C CYS A 449 -21.58 -6.55 10.92
N LEU A 450 -22.53 -7.07 10.15
CA LEU A 450 -22.40 -7.32 8.72
C LEU A 450 -23.59 -6.68 8.03
N ASP A 451 -23.39 -5.64 7.25
CA ASP A 451 -24.42 -4.79 6.68
C ASP A 451 -25.38 -4.26 7.78
N THR A 452 -26.64 -4.72 7.79
CA THR A 452 -27.67 -4.29 8.74
C THR A 452 -27.85 -5.26 9.91
N VAL A 453 -27.14 -6.38 9.92
CA VAL A 453 -27.24 -7.42 10.96
C VAL A 453 -26.11 -7.27 11.96
N CYS A 454 -26.46 -6.98 13.22
CA CYS A 454 -25.51 -6.91 14.32
C CYS A 454 -25.74 -8.03 15.34
N LEU A 455 -24.66 -8.58 15.88
CA LEU A 455 -24.71 -9.53 17.00
C LEU A 455 -24.83 -8.79 18.34
N PRO A 456 -25.22 -9.51 19.42
CA PRO A 456 -25.08 -8.97 20.77
C PRO A 456 -23.63 -8.55 21.03
N PRO A 457 -23.40 -7.44 21.77
CA PRO A 457 -22.05 -6.98 22.09
C PRO A 457 -21.24 -8.04 22.83
N VAL A 458 -19.95 -8.10 22.51
CA VAL A 458 -18.96 -9.01 23.10
C VAL A 458 -18.02 -8.20 23.99
N ASP A 459 -17.80 -8.63 25.23
CA ASP A 459 -16.86 -8.00 26.18
C ASP A 459 -15.64 -8.87 26.49
N ASP A 460 -15.63 -10.13 26.07
CA ASP A 460 -14.47 -11.04 26.14
C ASP A 460 -13.75 -11.11 24.78
N PRO A 461 -12.46 -10.68 24.70
CA PRO A 461 -11.67 -10.79 23.48
C PRO A 461 -11.61 -12.21 22.88
N ALA A 462 -11.72 -13.27 23.71
CA ALA A 462 -11.70 -14.65 23.25
C ALA A 462 -12.96 -15.06 22.46
N GLU A 463 -14.10 -14.44 22.74
CA GLU A 463 -15.39 -14.72 22.07
C GLU A 463 -15.52 -13.96 20.73
N LEU A 464 -14.70 -12.93 20.50
CA LEU A 464 -14.80 -12.06 19.32
C LEU A 464 -14.60 -12.82 18.00
N ALA A 465 -13.66 -13.75 17.97
CA ALA A 465 -13.38 -14.55 16.77
C ALA A 465 -14.56 -15.46 16.40
N GLU A 466 -15.23 -16.05 17.41
CA GLU A 466 -16.42 -16.88 17.21
C GLU A 466 -17.62 -16.04 16.74
N ALA A 467 -17.80 -14.84 17.31
CA ALA A 467 -18.81 -13.90 16.89
C ALA A 467 -18.66 -13.51 15.43
N VAL A 468 -17.46 -13.15 14.98
CA VAL A 468 -17.19 -12.81 13.58
C VAL A 468 -17.40 -14.01 12.66
N ALA A 469 -16.89 -15.19 13.01
CA ALA A 469 -17.07 -16.40 12.22
C ALA A 469 -18.55 -16.79 12.05
N GLY A 470 -19.38 -16.48 13.03
CA GLY A 470 -20.83 -16.72 12.98
C GLY A 470 -21.57 -15.88 11.93
N LEU A 471 -21.03 -14.72 11.54
CA LEU A 471 -21.62 -13.83 10.52
C LEU A 471 -21.11 -14.10 9.10
N THR A 472 -19.93 -14.71 8.95
CA THR A 472 -19.31 -14.87 7.64
C THR A 472 -19.76 -16.14 6.95
N LYS A 473 -20.20 -16.03 5.68
CA LYS A 473 -20.50 -17.20 4.83
C LYS A 473 -19.18 -17.79 4.35
N GLN A 474 -19.00 -19.12 4.52
CA GLN A 474 -17.92 -19.82 3.83
C GLN A 474 -18.18 -19.75 2.32
N GLN A 475 -17.30 -19.08 1.59
CA GLN A 475 -17.30 -19.11 0.14
C GLN A 475 -16.62 -20.40 -0.32
N GLU A 476 -17.28 -21.19 -1.16
CA GLU A 476 -16.66 -22.36 -1.81
C GLU A 476 -15.57 -21.87 -2.77
N SER A 477 -14.39 -22.47 -2.71
CA SER A 477 -13.25 -22.08 -3.54
C SER A 477 -13.38 -22.59 -4.97
N PRO A 478 -13.22 -21.72 -5.98
CA PRO A 478 -13.21 -22.14 -7.39
C PRO A 478 -11.89 -22.78 -7.85
N PHE A 479 -10.88 -22.91 -6.96
CA PHE A 479 -9.53 -23.36 -7.34
C PHE A 479 -9.28 -24.87 -7.25
N GLN A 480 -10.24 -25.70 -6.86
CA GLN A 480 -10.05 -27.15 -6.75
C GLN A 480 -9.59 -27.82 -8.06
N ASP A 481 -9.91 -27.24 -9.22
CA ASP A 481 -9.57 -27.80 -10.53
C ASP A 481 -8.16 -27.45 -11.05
N ILE A 482 -7.49 -26.44 -10.48
CA ILE A 482 -6.14 -26.01 -10.95
C ILE A 482 -5.05 -26.98 -10.48
N PHE A 483 -5.26 -27.71 -9.37
CA PHE A 483 -4.28 -28.61 -8.77
C PHE A 483 -4.06 -29.92 -9.52
N GLN A 484 -4.92 -30.28 -10.49
CA GLN A 484 -4.71 -31.45 -11.33
C GLN A 484 -3.57 -31.27 -12.36
N VAL A 485 -3.04 -30.07 -12.53
CA VAL A 485 -2.00 -29.75 -13.53
C VAL A 485 -0.58 -29.89 -13.00
N PHE A 486 -0.37 -30.03 -11.68
CA PHE A 486 0.93 -30.27 -11.09
C PHE A 486 0.98 -31.64 -10.37
N PRO A 487 1.23 -32.75 -11.12
CA PRO A 487 1.47 -34.02 -10.46
C PRO A 487 2.76 -33.89 -9.68
N GLY A 488 2.66 -34.13 -8.36
CA GLY A 488 3.81 -34.17 -7.46
C GLY A 488 4.87 -35.15 -7.95
N ASN A 489 6.09 -34.69 -7.97
CA ASN A 489 7.31 -35.51 -7.92
C ASN A 489 8.13 -35.05 -6.74
#